data_1431d97c4ff9cb7dd62ba964de2ef7dd
#
_entry.id   1431d97c4ff9cb7dd62ba964de2ef7dd
#
_cell.length_a   1.000
_cell.length_b   1.000
_cell.length_c   1.000
_cell.angle_alpha   90.00
_cell.angle_beta   90.00
_cell.angle_gamma   90.00
#
_symmetry.space_group_name_H-M   'P 1'
#
loop_
_entity.id
_entity.type
_entity.pdbx_description
1 polymer ?
#
loop_
_entity_poly.entity_id
_entity_poly.type
_entity_poly.pdbx_seq_one_letter_code
_entity_poly.pdbx_strand_id
1 'polypeptide(L)'
;MTPTLRVALGEYDTGWHDPVVSLARAEEVVRSAAVSDAALVVLPEMCTTGFTMDAAQAEPLDGPALRTLGRLAASVRVQLLAGIAIQERSPEGKTQLANAAILFGDDGRTRAVYRKQRVFAYAGEDAVYTPGRAAVITEVNGVRLAPFVCYDLRFPELFRAVAREVDAIVIIANWPAARRSHWDTLVRARAIENQCYVVAVNRTGLGGGLTYDGGSAAYDPWGEPLTPTGVSVPCVDIDPARVRAVRDEYPFLRDYRAAP
;
A
#
# COMPACT_ATOMS: atom_id res chain seq x y z
N MET A 1 2.16 18.58 -20.73
CA MET A 1 2.45 18.56 -19.27
C MET A 1 2.50 17.09 -18.86
N THR A 2 3.52 16.69 -18.10
CA THR A 2 3.56 15.34 -17.53
C THR A 2 2.41 15.21 -16.53
N PRO A 3 1.65 14.10 -16.52
CA PRO A 3 0.56 13.94 -15.56
C PRO A 3 1.12 13.88 -14.14
N THR A 4 0.54 14.66 -13.24
CA THR A 4 0.80 14.61 -11.79
C THR A 4 -0.30 13.79 -11.14
N LEU A 5 0.04 12.88 -10.25
CA LEU A 5 -0.92 12.06 -9.51
C LEU A 5 -1.04 12.55 -8.06
N ARG A 6 -2.23 13.02 -7.68
CA ARG A 6 -2.55 13.37 -6.31
C ARG A 6 -2.97 12.15 -5.52
N VAL A 7 -2.23 11.82 -4.47
CA VAL A 7 -2.41 10.61 -3.64
C VAL A 7 -2.78 11.00 -2.23
N ALA A 8 -3.86 10.45 -1.70
CA ALA A 8 -4.26 10.59 -0.30
C ALA A 8 -3.75 9.42 0.54
N LEU A 9 -3.19 9.74 1.71
CA LEU A 9 -2.72 8.79 2.71
C LEU A 9 -3.86 8.53 3.70
N GLY A 10 -4.57 7.43 3.51
CA GLY A 10 -5.76 7.06 4.26
C GLY A 10 -5.43 6.32 5.56
N GLU A 11 -4.77 7.00 6.50
CA GLU A 11 -4.48 6.48 7.83
C GLU A 11 -5.73 6.49 8.71
N TYR A 12 -6.09 5.35 9.31
CA TYR A 12 -7.20 5.26 10.25
C TYR A 12 -7.06 4.05 11.19
N ASP A 13 -7.87 4.01 12.24
CA ASP A 13 -8.00 2.85 13.12
C ASP A 13 -8.85 1.77 12.46
N THR A 14 -8.22 0.72 11.95
CA THR A 14 -8.93 -0.45 11.42
C THR A 14 -9.51 -1.24 12.60
N GLY A 15 -10.82 -1.50 12.60
CA GLY A 15 -11.47 -2.32 13.64
C GLY A 15 -10.85 -3.72 13.68
N TRP A 16 -10.67 -4.27 14.89
CA TRP A 16 -10.17 -5.63 15.06
C TRP A 16 -11.30 -6.64 14.87
N HIS A 17 -11.23 -7.44 13.78
CA HIS A 17 -12.28 -8.40 13.38
C HIS A 17 -13.68 -7.76 13.25
N ASP A 18 -13.74 -6.47 12.94
CA ASP A 18 -14.98 -5.72 12.75
C ASP A 18 -14.99 -5.03 11.37
N PRO A 19 -15.35 -5.76 10.31
CA PRO A 19 -15.41 -5.19 8.96
C PRO A 19 -16.44 -4.05 8.82
N VAL A 20 -17.51 -4.04 9.63
CA VAL A 20 -18.53 -3.00 9.57
C VAL A 20 -17.96 -1.65 10.01
N VAL A 21 -17.33 -1.63 11.17
CA VAL A 21 -16.67 -0.42 11.71
C VAL A 21 -15.51 0.00 10.80
N SER A 22 -14.69 -0.96 10.34
CA SER A 22 -13.55 -0.69 9.46
C SER A 22 -13.98 -0.05 8.14
N LEU A 23 -15.02 -0.59 7.49
CA LEU A 23 -15.54 -0.07 6.22
C LEU A 23 -16.20 1.31 6.39
N ALA A 24 -16.89 1.57 7.50
CA ALA A 24 -17.45 2.89 7.78
C ALA A 24 -16.35 3.96 7.89
N ARG A 25 -15.27 3.66 8.64
CA ARG A 25 -14.10 4.56 8.76
C ARG A 25 -13.36 4.73 7.42
N ALA A 26 -13.20 3.65 6.66
CA ALA A 26 -12.63 3.71 5.31
C ALA A 26 -13.45 4.63 4.39
N GLU A 27 -14.78 4.55 4.46
CA GLU A 27 -15.68 5.42 3.69
C GLU A 27 -15.47 6.91 4.05
N GLU A 28 -15.39 7.26 5.34
CA GLU A 28 -15.12 8.63 5.79
C GLU A 28 -13.78 9.15 5.20
N VAL A 29 -12.72 8.34 5.27
CA VAL A 29 -11.41 8.68 4.74
C VAL A 29 -11.46 8.88 3.23
N VAL A 30 -12.07 7.95 2.49
CA VAL A 30 -12.13 8.00 1.02
C VAL A 30 -12.97 9.20 0.56
N ARG A 31 -14.07 9.51 1.21
CA ARG A 31 -14.90 10.70 0.90
C ARG A 31 -14.15 12.00 1.19
N SER A 32 -13.43 12.06 2.31
CA SER A 32 -12.59 13.22 2.65
C SER A 32 -11.47 13.43 1.62
N ALA A 33 -10.82 12.36 1.18
CA ALA A 33 -9.78 12.40 0.14
C ALA A 33 -10.33 12.92 -1.20
N ALA A 34 -11.55 12.48 -1.59
CA ALA A 34 -12.20 12.93 -2.82
C ALA A 34 -12.49 14.43 -2.81
N VAL A 35 -12.87 15.00 -1.66
CA VAL A 35 -13.06 16.46 -1.49
C VAL A 35 -11.74 17.22 -1.71
N SER A 36 -10.61 16.58 -1.46
CA SER A 36 -9.25 17.14 -1.67
C SER A 36 -8.69 16.86 -3.06
N ASP A 37 -9.53 16.48 -4.03
CA ASP A 37 -9.17 16.14 -5.42
C ASP A 37 -8.12 15.01 -5.54
N ALA A 38 -8.08 14.09 -4.57
CA ALA A 38 -7.24 12.92 -4.68
C ALA A 38 -7.69 12.01 -5.83
N ALA A 39 -6.77 11.61 -6.69
CA ALA A 39 -7.03 10.66 -7.76
C ALA A 39 -6.79 9.20 -7.33
N LEU A 40 -5.94 9.00 -6.31
CA LEU A 40 -5.68 7.72 -5.67
C LEU A 40 -5.80 7.88 -4.15
N VAL A 41 -6.53 6.99 -3.52
CA VAL A 41 -6.57 6.85 -2.06
C VAL A 41 -5.88 5.54 -1.69
N VAL A 42 -4.99 5.58 -0.70
CA VAL A 42 -4.27 4.41 -0.19
C VAL A 42 -4.75 4.10 1.22
N LEU A 43 -5.26 2.90 1.46
CA LEU A 43 -5.70 2.40 2.77
C LEU A 43 -4.69 1.39 3.33
N PRO A 44 -4.70 1.12 4.66
CA PRO A 44 -3.77 0.21 5.30
C PRO A 44 -3.84 -1.25 4.83
N GLU A 45 -2.87 -2.06 5.23
CA GLU A 45 -2.89 -3.53 5.15
C GLU A 45 -4.09 -4.08 5.92
N MET A 46 -4.75 -5.14 5.40
CA MET A 46 -5.92 -5.79 6.05
C MET A 46 -6.88 -4.76 6.65
N CYS A 47 -7.23 -3.78 5.84
CA CYS A 47 -7.92 -2.55 6.23
C CYS A 47 -9.34 -2.78 6.75
N THR A 48 -9.88 -3.98 6.57
CA THR A 48 -11.24 -4.36 7.03
C THR A 48 -11.24 -5.21 8.29
N THR A 49 -10.11 -5.83 8.66
CA THR A 49 -10.05 -6.83 9.74
C THR A 49 -8.95 -6.57 10.76
N GLY A 50 -7.96 -5.72 10.41
CA GLY A 50 -6.68 -5.67 11.10
C GLY A 50 -5.81 -6.87 10.75
N PHE A 51 -4.52 -6.83 11.12
CA PHE A 51 -3.56 -7.89 10.82
C PHE A 51 -3.85 -9.14 11.66
N THR A 52 -4.51 -10.11 11.04
CA THR A 52 -5.02 -11.33 11.71
C THR A 52 -4.54 -12.61 11.05
N MET A 53 -4.36 -13.66 11.85
CA MET A 53 -4.10 -15.04 11.43
C MET A 53 -5.37 -15.90 11.43
N ASP A 54 -6.54 -15.32 11.69
CA ASP A 54 -7.82 -16.02 11.57
C ASP A 54 -8.21 -16.15 10.09
N ALA A 55 -8.08 -17.38 9.56
CA ALA A 55 -8.39 -17.72 8.17
C ALA A 55 -9.86 -17.40 7.77
N ALA A 56 -10.77 -17.35 8.74
CA ALA A 56 -12.19 -17.02 8.50
C ALA A 56 -12.41 -15.56 8.10
N GLN A 57 -11.43 -14.69 8.34
CA GLN A 57 -11.47 -13.28 7.95
C GLN A 57 -11.07 -13.05 6.47
N ALA A 58 -10.54 -14.07 5.81
CA ALA A 58 -10.21 -13.96 4.38
C ALA A 58 -11.44 -14.18 3.52
N GLU A 59 -11.61 -13.37 2.49
CA GLU A 59 -12.75 -13.43 1.59
C GLU A 59 -12.35 -13.59 0.12
N PRO A 60 -13.22 -14.17 -0.73
CA PRO A 60 -12.93 -14.30 -2.15
C PRO A 60 -12.81 -12.91 -2.81
N LEU A 61 -12.16 -12.83 -3.98
CA LEU A 61 -11.95 -11.57 -4.72
C LEU A 61 -13.26 -10.83 -5.11
N ASP A 62 -14.38 -11.51 -5.03
CA ASP A 62 -15.72 -10.94 -5.16
C ASP A 62 -16.47 -10.88 -3.81
N GLY A 63 -15.75 -10.95 -2.69
CA GLY A 63 -16.28 -10.91 -1.34
C GLY A 63 -16.98 -9.60 -0.98
N PRO A 64 -17.71 -9.57 0.14
CA PRO A 64 -18.54 -8.42 0.52
C PRO A 64 -17.73 -7.15 0.77
N ALA A 65 -16.56 -7.22 1.41
CA ALA A 65 -15.73 -6.04 1.65
C ALA A 65 -15.12 -5.51 0.35
N LEU A 66 -14.63 -6.40 -0.54
CA LEU A 66 -14.09 -6.00 -1.83
C LEU A 66 -15.17 -5.32 -2.70
N ARG A 67 -16.39 -5.89 -2.74
CA ARG A 67 -17.51 -5.23 -3.44
C ARG A 67 -17.87 -3.86 -2.84
N THR A 68 -17.77 -3.71 -1.53
CA THR A 68 -18.06 -2.44 -0.85
C THR A 68 -17.01 -1.39 -1.18
N LEU A 69 -15.72 -1.75 -1.10
CA LEU A 69 -14.62 -0.85 -1.46
C LEU A 69 -14.64 -0.47 -2.94
N GLY A 70 -14.93 -1.42 -3.82
CA GLY A 70 -15.09 -1.13 -5.25
C GLY A 70 -16.25 -0.17 -5.53
N ARG A 71 -17.44 -0.39 -4.92
CA ARG A 71 -18.56 0.54 -5.03
C ARG A 71 -18.23 1.92 -4.46
N LEU A 72 -17.50 1.99 -3.35
CA LEU A 72 -17.06 3.24 -2.76
C LEU A 72 -16.15 4.00 -3.72
N ALA A 73 -15.13 3.36 -4.29
CA ALA A 73 -14.25 3.94 -5.29
C ALA A 73 -15.03 4.54 -6.47
N ALA A 74 -15.99 3.76 -7.02
CA ALA A 74 -16.85 4.20 -8.11
C ALA A 74 -17.77 5.38 -7.74
N SER A 75 -18.31 5.38 -6.52
CA SER A 75 -19.27 6.41 -6.06
C SER A 75 -18.65 7.80 -5.96
N VAL A 76 -17.34 7.89 -5.68
CA VAL A 76 -16.60 9.14 -5.54
C VAL A 76 -15.59 9.37 -6.68
N ARG A 77 -15.53 8.43 -7.64
CA ARG A 77 -14.66 8.47 -8.82
C ARG A 77 -13.17 8.66 -8.48
N VAL A 78 -12.69 7.91 -7.51
CA VAL A 78 -11.27 7.82 -7.16
C VAL A 78 -10.76 6.40 -7.38
N GLN A 79 -9.48 6.24 -7.68
CA GLN A 79 -8.85 4.93 -7.59
C GLN A 79 -8.53 4.62 -6.13
N LEU A 80 -8.61 3.36 -5.72
CA LEU A 80 -8.46 2.96 -4.33
C LEU A 80 -7.50 1.77 -4.21
N LEU A 81 -6.39 1.93 -3.49
CA LEU A 81 -5.51 0.83 -3.11
C LEU A 81 -5.81 0.43 -1.66
N ALA A 82 -6.23 -0.81 -1.45
CA ALA A 82 -6.62 -1.33 -0.15
C ALA A 82 -5.97 -2.68 0.16
N GLY A 83 -5.54 -2.88 1.40
CA GLY A 83 -5.03 -4.16 1.89
C GLY A 83 -6.16 -5.07 2.35
N ILE A 84 -6.21 -6.31 1.85
CA ILE A 84 -7.28 -7.29 2.17
C ILE A 84 -6.67 -8.68 2.32
N ALA A 85 -7.16 -9.44 3.31
CA ALA A 85 -6.94 -10.89 3.36
C ALA A 85 -7.87 -11.57 2.35
N ILE A 86 -7.30 -12.22 1.34
CA ILE A 86 -8.08 -12.84 0.26
C ILE A 86 -7.98 -14.36 0.28
N GLN A 87 -9.06 -15.00 -0.19
CA GLN A 87 -9.13 -16.41 -0.51
C GLN A 87 -9.20 -16.61 -2.03
N GLU A 88 -8.36 -17.48 -2.55
CA GLU A 88 -8.32 -17.77 -3.99
C GLU A 88 -8.02 -19.23 -4.27
N ARG A 89 -8.10 -19.65 -5.53
CA ARG A 89 -7.69 -20.96 -6.00
C ARG A 89 -6.27 -20.92 -6.54
N SER A 90 -5.42 -21.85 -6.06
CA SER A 90 -4.11 -22.07 -6.69
C SER A 90 -4.29 -22.67 -8.09
N PRO A 91 -3.23 -22.67 -8.94
CA PRO A 91 -3.25 -23.36 -10.24
C PRO A 91 -3.65 -24.84 -10.15
N GLU A 92 -3.34 -25.50 -9.02
CA GLU A 92 -3.70 -26.91 -8.74
C GLU A 92 -5.13 -27.05 -8.17
N GLY A 93 -5.91 -25.95 -8.11
CA GLY A 93 -7.30 -25.95 -7.64
C GLY A 93 -7.47 -25.98 -6.11
N LYS A 94 -6.37 -25.90 -5.34
CA LYS A 94 -6.44 -25.84 -3.87
C LYS A 94 -6.82 -24.43 -3.41
N THR A 95 -7.58 -24.33 -2.34
CA THR A 95 -7.83 -23.07 -1.66
C THR A 95 -6.54 -22.59 -1.00
N GLN A 96 -6.16 -21.33 -1.25
CA GLN A 96 -5.05 -20.66 -0.59
C GLN A 96 -5.50 -19.27 -0.13
N LEU A 97 -4.86 -18.77 0.94
CA LEU A 97 -5.08 -17.43 1.44
C LEU A 97 -3.87 -16.56 1.11
N ALA A 98 -4.10 -15.29 0.86
CA ALA A 98 -3.02 -14.31 0.66
C ALA A 98 -3.34 -12.98 1.34
N ASN A 99 -2.32 -12.36 1.90
CA ASN A 99 -2.35 -10.96 2.30
C ASN A 99 -2.07 -10.12 1.06
N ALA A 100 -3.03 -9.32 0.61
CA ALA A 100 -2.96 -8.67 -0.70
C ALA A 100 -3.20 -7.17 -0.64
N ALA A 101 -2.54 -6.43 -1.54
CA ALA A 101 -2.91 -5.07 -1.88
C ALA A 101 -3.69 -5.10 -3.20
N ILE A 102 -4.88 -4.52 -3.21
CA ILE A 102 -5.82 -4.55 -4.32
C ILE A 102 -6.07 -3.12 -4.80
N LEU A 103 -5.83 -2.88 -6.07
CA LEU A 103 -6.16 -1.61 -6.73
C LEU A 103 -7.53 -1.71 -7.40
N PHE A 104 -8.46 -0.88 -6.98
CA PHE A 104 -9.72 -0.65 -7.64
C PHE A 104 -9.62 0.59 -8.52
N GLY A 105 -10.18 0.53 -9.72
CA GLY A 105 -10.35 1.68 -10.60
C GLY A 105 -11.46 2.60 -10.10
N ASP A 106 -11.54 3.79 -10.68
CA ASP A 106 -12.60 4.77 -10.48
C ASP A 106 -13.99 4.32 -10.97
N ASP A 107 -14.04 3.18 -11.68
CA ASP A 107 -15.25 2.44 -12.05
C ASP A 107 -15.58 1.29 -11.07
N GLY A 108 -14.79 1.14 -10.01
CA GLY A 108 -14.94 0.12 -8.98
C GLY A 108 -14.43 -1.27 -9.35
N ARG A 109 -13.89 -1.45 -10.56
CA ARG A 109 -13.34 -2.74 -10.98
C ARG A 109 -11.91 -2.93 -10.46
N THR A 110 -11.57 -4.15 -10.11
CA THR A 110 -10.18 -4.52 -9.77
C THR A 110 -9.27 -4.34 -10.98
N ARG A 111 -8.19 -3.58 -10.81
CA ARG A 111 -7.16 -3.31 -11.81
C ARG A 111 -5.90 -4.14 -11.56
N ALA A 112 -5.51 -4.31 -10.30
CA ALA A 112 -4.32 -5.06 -9.93
C ALA A 112 -4.49 -5.74 -8.56
N VAL A 113 -3.81 -6.87 -8.38
CA VAL A 113 -3.74 -7.62 -7.12
C VAL A 113 -2.29 -7.99 -6.86
N TYR A 114 -1.68 -7.34 -5.89
CA TYR A 114 -0.35 -7.71 -5.38
C TYR A 114 -0.51 -8.60 -4.16
N ARG A 115 0.19 -9.71 -4.12
CA ARG A 115 0.24 -10.63 -2.96
C ARG A 115 1.56 -10.40 -2.23
N LYS A 116 1.48 -10.17 -0.92
CA LYS A 116 2.64 -9.97 -0.05
C LYS A 116 3.68 -11.06 -0.28
N GLN A 117 4.91 -10.68 -0.61
CA GLN A 117 5.97 -11.63 -0.94
C GLN A 117 6.70 -12.14 0.30
N ARG A 118 6.81 -11.32 1.34
CA ARG A 118 7.46 -11.68 2.59
C ARG A 118 6.43 -11.71 3.72
N VAL A 119 5.90 -12.90 3.98
CA VAL A 119 4.99 -13.15 5.11
C VAL A 119 5.77 -13.11 6.42
N PHE A 120 5.13 -12.58 7.47
CA PHE A 120 5.76 -12.33 8.77
C PHE A 120 5.69 -13.57 9.66
N ALA A 121 6.62 -14.52 9.46
CA ALA A 121 6.69 -15.80 10.17
C ALA A 121 6.75 -15.63 11.72
N TYR A 122 7.36 -14.56 12.22
CA TYR A 122 7.38 -14.28 13.66
C TYR A 122 5.98 -14.16 14.28
N ALA A 123 4.99 -13.73 13.50
CA ALA A 123 3.58 -13.66 13.92
C ALA A 123 2.75 -14.87 13.43
N GLY A 124 3.37 -15.88 12.82
CA GLY A 124 2.68 -17.06 12.29
C GLY A 124 1.98 -16.82 10.95
N GLU A 125 2.29 -15.73 10.24
CA GLU A 125 1.65 -15.40 8.97
C GLU A 125 1.91 -16.47 7.91
N ASP A 126 3.08 -17.11 7.92
CA ASP A 126 3.49 -18.19 7.02
C ASP A 126 2.71 -19.51 7.21
N ALA A 127 2.08 -19.70 8.37
CA ALA A 127 1.21 -20.84 8.62
C ALA A 127 -0.20 -20.66 8.01
N VAL A 128 -0.59 -19.44 7.68
CA VAL A 128 -1.95 -19.08 7.22
C VAL A 128 -1.96 -18.58 5.78
N TYR A 129 -1.03 -17.70 5.42
CA TYR A 129 -1.04 -17.01 4.14
C TYR A 129 0.10 -17.48 3.23
N THR A 130 -0.24 -17.76 1.99
CA THR A 130 0.72 -18.11 0.94
C THR A 130 1.45 -16.86 0.45
N PRO A 131 2.80 -16.85 0.42
CA PRO A 131 3.54 -15.71 -0.10
C PRO A 131 3.36 -15.53 -1.60
N GLY A 132 3.28 -14.28 -2.05
CA GLY A 132 3.34 -13.91 -3.45
C GLY A 132 4.72 -14.20 -4.06
N ARG A 133 4.76 -14.28 -5.41
CA ARG A 133 5.99 -14.67 -6.14
C ARG A 133 6.57 -13.56 -6.99
N ALA A 134 5.82 -12.50 -7.27
CA ALA A 134 6.20 -11.44 -8.18
C ALA A 134 5.74 -10.07 -7.70
N ALA A 135 6.51 -9.05 -8.05
CA ALA A 135 6.05 -7.67 -7.96
C ALA A 135 4.95 -7.43 -9.01
N VAL A 136 4.10 -6.45 -8.73
CA VAL A 136 3.07 -5.96 -9.65
C VAL A 136 3.38 -4.50 -9.93
N ILE A 137 3.51 -4.16 -11.21
CA ILE A 137 3.58 -2.77 -11.65
C ILE A 137 2.25 -2.43 -12.30
N THR A 138 1.66 -1.34 -11.89
CA THR A 138 0.39 -0.83 -12.41
C THR A 138 0.52 0.65 -12.72
N GLU A 139 -0.46 1.19 -13.44
CA GLU A 139 -0.49 2.59 -13.80
C GLU A 139 -1.76 3.26 -13.29
N VAL A 140 -1.60 4.45 -12.72
CA VAL A 140 -2.67 5.33 -12.26
C VAL A 140 -2.44 6.71 -12.87
N ASN A 141 -3.31 7.12 -13.77
CA ASN A 141 -3.25 8.43 -14.43
C ASN A 141 -1.86 8.76 -15.03
N GLY A 142 -1.21 7.77 -15.68
CA GLY A 142 0.08 7.94 -16.32
C GLY A 142 1.28 7.85 -15.36
N VAL A 143 1.07 7.54 -14.08
CA VAL A 143 2.12 7.31 -13.08
C VAL A 143 2.26 5.81 -12.81
N ARG A 144 3.45 5.24 -12.96
CA ARG A 144 3.71 3.82 -12.73
C ARG A 144 4.00 3.57 -11.26
N LEU A 145 3.24 2.65 -10.66
CA LEU A 145 3.27 2.32 -9.24
C LEU A 145 3.59 0.85 -9.01
N ALA A 146 4.30 0.54 -7.93
CA ALA A 146 4.43 -0.81 -7.40
C ALA A 146 3.96 -0.85 -5.93
N PRO A 147 2.89 -1.61 -5.61
CA PRO A 147 2.46 -1.81 -4.23
C PRO A 147 3.30 -2.87 -3.53
N PHE A 148 3.51 -2.67 -2.22
CA PHE A 148 4.12 -3.62 -1.28
C PHE A 148 3.36 -3.62 0.04
N VAL A 149 3.54 -4.70 0.84
CA VAL A 149 2.77 -4.87 2.07
C VAL A 149 3.71 -5.07 3.27
N CYS A 150 3.68 -4.12 4.20
CA CYS A 150 4.19 -4.18 5.57
C CYS A 150 5.58 -4.80 5.69
N TYR A 151 5.69 -6.09 5.99
CA TYR A 151 6.95 -6.78 6.23
C TYR A 151 7.87 -6.81 5.00
N ASP A 152 7.32 -6.68 3.78
CA ASP A 152 8.11 -6.49 2.55
C ASP A 152 9.12 -5.33 2.71
N LEU A 153 8.75 -4.29 3.47
CA LEU A 153 9.58 -3.10 3.72
C LEU A 153 10.99 -3.45 4.25
N ARG A 154 11.16 -4.60 4.91
CA ARG A 154 12.47 -5.02 5.43
C ARG A 154 13.42 -5.61 4.39
N PHE A 155 12.94 -5.86 3.17
CA PHE A 155 13.64 -6.59 2.12
C PHE A 155 13.95 -5.67 0.92
N PRO A 156 15.09 -4.95 0.95
CA PRO A 156 15.42 -3.94 -0.06
C PRO A 156 15.48 -4.49 -1.49
N GLU A 157 15.81 -5.77 -1.65
CA GLU A 157 15.88 -6.43 -2.95
C GLU A 157 14.53 -6.41 -3.70
N LEU A 158 13.39 -6.47 -3.00
CA LEU A 158 12.06 -6.41 -3.62
C LEU A 158 11.81 -5.06 -4.29
N PHE A 159 12.20 -4.00 -3.63
CA PHE A 159 12.05 -2.61 -4.10
C PHE A 159 13.02 -2.31 -5.21
N ARG A 160 14.26 -2.79 -5.07
CA ARG A 160 15.30 -2.61 -6.09
C ARG A 160 14.93 -3.28 -7.40
N ALA A 161 14.24 -4.42 -7.36
CA ALA A 161 13.81 -5.16 -8.54
C ALA A 161 12.90 -4.34 -9.48
N VAL A 162 12.10 -3.42 -8.94
CA VAL A 162 11.15 -2.58 -9.71
C VAL A 162 11.62 -1.14 -9.89
N ALA A 163 12.71 -0.73 -9.22
CA ALA A 163 13.11 0.67 -9.09
C ALA A 163 13.22 1.42 -10.43
N ARG A 164 13.71 0.76 -11.49
CA ARG A 164 13.90 1.38 -12.82
C ARG A 164 12.60 1.55 -13.59
N GLU A 165 11.57 0.82 -13.22
CA GLU A 165 10.32 0.71 -13.96
C GLU A 165 9.19 1.56 -13.39
N VAL A 166 9.34 2.06 -12.15
CA VAL A 166 8.28 2.77 -11.44
C VAL A 166 8.64 4.24 -11.17
N ASP A 167 7.61 5.05 -11.07
CA ASP A 167 7.71 6.44 -10.62
C ASP A 167 7.49 6.53 -9.10
N ALA A 168 6.68 5.61 -8.54
CA ALA A 168 6.43 5.55 -7.11
C ALA A 168 6.27 4.11 -6.60
N ILE A 169 6.62 3.93 -5.34
CA ILE A 169 6.38 2.73 -4.54
C ILE A 169 5.30 3.07 -3.52
N VAL A 170 4.31 2.20 -3.37
CA VAL A 170 3.25 2.36 -2.38
C VAL A 170 3.31 1.22 -1.37
N ILE A 171 3.39 1.56 -0.07
CA ILE A 171 3.51 0.59 1.02
C ILE A 171 2.30 0.72 1.93
N ILE A 172 1.60 -0.37 2.18
CA ILE A 172 0.48 -0.43 3.12
C ILE A 172 0.85 -1.33 4.30
N ALA A 173 0.46 -0.96 5.53
CA ALA A 173 0.93 -1.69 6.71
C ALA A 173 -0.03 -1.70 7.91
N ASN A 174 0.16 -2.73 8.76
CA ASN A 174 -0.14 -2.73 10.18
C ASN A 174 1.21 -2.78 10.93
N TRP A 175 1.88 -1.65 11.02
CA TRP A 175 3.21 -1.57 11.65
C TRP A 175 3.10 -1.05 13.08
N PRO A 176 3.41 -1.88 14.11
CA PRO A 176 3.19 -1.52 15.51
C PRO A 176 4.09 -0.38 16.00
N ALA A 177 3.58 0.42 16.91
CA ALA A 177 4.26 1.55 17.55
C ALA A 177 5.63 1.17 18.16
N ALA A 178 5.76 -0.03 18.73
CA ALA A 178 7.02 -0.52 19.29
C ALA A 178 8.17 -0.61 18.27
N ARG A 179 7.87 -0.57 16.98
CA ARG A 179 8.87 -0.60 15.90
C ARG A 179 8.79 0.64 14.98
N ARG A 180 8.22 1.74 15.49
CA ARG A 180 8.02 2.98 14.73
C ARG A 180 9.32 3.54 14.13
N SER A 181 10.41 3.54 14.88
CA SER A 181 11.71 4.03 14.39
C SER A 181 12.23 3.24 13.17
N HIS A 182 11.92 1.93 13.10
CA HIS A 182 12.26 1.14 11.91
C HIS A 182 11.41 1.55 10.70
N TRP A 183 10.11 1.79 10.92
CA TRP A 183 9.19 2.27 9.87
C TRP A 183 9.69 3.58 9.28
N ASP A 184 9.90 4.60 10.10
CA ASP A 184 10.33 5.94 9.66
C ASP A 184 11.66 5.88 8.88
N THR A 185 12.62 5.10 9.37
CA THR A 185 13.92 4.93 8.72
C THR A 185 13.82 4.21 7.39
N LEU A 186 13.11 3.07 7.36
CA LEU A 186 13.07 2.21 6.19
C LEU A 186 12.23 2.81 5.06
N VAL A 187 11.10 3.46 5.36
CA VAL A 187 10.27 4.13 4.33
C VAL A 187 11.08 5.18 3.59
N ARG A 188 11.79 6.04 4.32
CA ARG A 188 12.66 7.06 3.73
C ARG A 188 13.81 6.45 2.93
N ALA A 189 14.44 5.40 3.47
CA ALA A 189 15.54 4.72 2.79
C ALA A 189 15.10 4.16 1.43
N ARG A 190 13.87 3.61 1.33
CA ARG A 190 13.32 3.09 0.06
C ARG A 190 13.19 4.18 -1.01
N ALA A 191 12.86 5.42 -0.64
CA ALA A 191 12.82 6.53 -1.59
C ALA A 191 14.23 6.89 -2.10
N ILE A 192 15.18 7.07 -1.18
CA ILE A 192 16.56 7.48 -1.48
C ILE A 192 17.25 6.46 -2.37
N GLU A 193 17.27 5.19 -1.97
CA GLU A 193 18.03 4.15 -2.65
C GLU A 193 17.45 3.74 -4.01
N ASN A 194 16.13 3.92 -4.22
CA ASN A 194 15.45 3.56 -5.46
C ASN A 194 15.13 4.77 -6.34
N GLN A 195 15.46 5.98 -5.89
CA GLN A 195 15.27 7.24 -6.63
C GLN A 195 13.86 7.34 -7.24
N CYS A 196 12.84 7.06 -6.43
CA CYS A 196 11.42 7.17 -6.77
C CYS A 196 10.63 7.69 -5.57
N TYR A 197 9.40 8.15 -5.81
CA TYR A 197 8.53 8.48 -4.70
C TYR A 197 8.23 7.24 -3.86
N VAL A 198 8.03 7.44 -2.56
CA VAL A 198 7.48 6.42 -1.67
C VAL A 198 6.30 7.01 -0.92
N VAL A 199 5.15 6.36 -1.03
CA VAL A 199 3.94 6.64 -0.24
C VAL A 199 3.69 5.45 0.66
N ALA A 200 3.71 5.66 1.96
CA ALA A 200 3.57 4.59 2.96
C ALA A 200 2.42 4.92 3.90
N VAL A 201 1.44 4.01 3.98
CA VAL A 201 0.24 4.16 4.80
C VAL A 201 0.20 3.06 5.86
N ASN A 202 0.19 3.50 7.11
CA ASN A 202 0.02 2.64 8.28
C ASN A 202 -1.37 2.84 8.89
N ARG A 203 -1.78 1.97 9.79
CA ARG A 203 -2.98 2.13 10.59
C ARG A 203 -2.70 2.81 11.94
N THR A 204 -3.76 3.27 12.61
CA THR A 204 -3.76 3.67 14.03
C THR A 204 -4.58 2.71 14.89
N GLY A 205 -4.66 2.96 16.20
CA GLY A 205 -5.54 2.28 17.16
C GLY A 205 -4.97 1.00 17.75
N LEU A 206 -5.85 0.12 18.17
CA LEU A 206 -5.54 -1.16 18.83
C LEU A 206 -5.95 -2.34 17.95
N GLY A 207 -5.21 -3.44 18.01
CA GLY A 207 -5.58 -4.67 17.29
C GLY A 207 -4.64 -5.82 17.61
N GLY A 208 -5.17 -7.02 17.86
CA GLY A 208 -4.37 -8.20 18.19
C GLY A 208 -3.45 -8.03 19.40
N GLY A 209 -3.84 -7.20 20.39
CA GLY A 209 -3.02 -6.89 21.57
C GLY A 209 -1.89 -5.89 21.32
N LEU A 210 -1.80 -5.29 20.14
CA LEU A 210 -0.77 -4.32 19.76
C LEU A 210 -1.36 -2.90 19.60
N THR A 211 -0.52 -1.89 19.90
CA THR A 211 -0.82 -0.48 19.64
C THR A 211 -0.18 -0.06 18.32
N TYR A 212 -0.94 0.71 17.53
CA TYR A 212 -0.53 1.31 16.28
C TYR A 212 -0.68 2.83 16.38
N ASP A 213 0.39 3.56 16.11
CA ASP A 213 0.44 5.03 16.25
C ASP A 213 0.50 5.75 14.90
N GLY A 214 0.15 5.04 13.83
CA GLY A 214 0.15 5.58 12.47
C GLY A 214 1.55 5.83 11.93
N GLY A 215 1.80 7.06 11.50
CA GLY A 215 3.04 7.50 10.90
C GLY A 215 3.10 7.26 9.40
N SER A 216 1.96 7.36 8.77
CA SER A 216 1.91 7.41 7.32
C SER A 216 2.75 8.58 6.81
N ALA A 217 3.55 8.31 5.78
CA ALA A 217 4.52 9.26 5.27
C ALA A 217 4.71 9.13 3.76
N ALA A 218 5.07 10.23 3.12
CA ALA A 218 5.52 10.22 1.73
C ALA A 218 6.84 10.96 1.59
N TYR A 219 7.68 10.46 0.68
CA TYR A 219 8.99 11.02 0.38
C TYR A 219 9.15 11.17 -1.13
N ASP A 220 9.85 12.23 -1.55
CA ASP A 220 10.24 12.44 -2.95
C ASP A 220 11.42 11.52 -3.33
N PRO A 221 11.82 11.47 -4.61
CA PRO A 221 12.94 10.64 -5.06
C PRO A 221 14.31 10.96 -4.45
N TRP A 222 14.43 12.09 -3.75
CA TRP A 222 15.63 12.49 -3.02
C TRP A 222 15.54 12.17 -1.51
N GLY A 223 14.38 11.71 -1.05
CA GLY A 223 14.10 11.40 0.35
C GLY A 223 13.62 12.61 1.15
N GLU A 224 13.18 13.69 0.48
CA GLU A 224 12.58 14.83 1.16
C GLU A 224 11.13 14.50 1.59
N PRO A 225 10.74 14.83 2.83
CA PRO A 225 9.40 14.54 3.32
C PRO A 225 8.36 15.42 2.63
N LEU A 226 7.24 14.81 2.22
CA LEU A 226 6.16 15.49 1.51
C LEU A 226 4.87 15.59 2.33
N THR A 227 4.73 14.77 3.40
CA THR A 227 3.47 14.66 4.15
C THR A 227 3.19 15.95 4.92
N PRO A 228 2.07 16.65 4.64
CA PRO A 228 1.67 17.81 5.42
C PRO A 228 1.27 17.39 6.84
N THR A 229 1.60 18.23 7.82
CA THR A 229 1.25 18.01 9.23
C THR A 229 -0.08 18.67 9.57
N GLY A 230 -0.80 18.10 10.57
CA GLY A 230 -2.04 18.68 11.07
C GLY A 230 -3.26 18.49 10.16
N VAL A 231 -3.17 17.59 9.18
CA VAL A 231 -4.25 17.25 8.24
C VAL A 231 -4.69 15.81 8.50
N SER A 232 -5.99 15.56 8.61
CA SER A 232 -6.55 14.24 8.93
C SER A 232 -6.34 13.22 7.80
N VAL A 233 -6.47 13.65 6.55
CA VAL A 233 -6.18 12.84 5.35
C VAL A 233 -5.22 13.61 4.46
N PRO A 234 -3.90 13.50 4.71
CA PRO A 234 -2.91 14.23 3.96
C PRO A 234 -2.86 13.76 2.50
N CYS A 235 -2.71 14.71 1.58
CA CYS A 235 -2.51 14.46 0.16
C CYS A 235 -1.13 14.92 -0.28
N VAL A 236 -0.53 14.17 -1.20
CA VAL A 236 0.77 14.48 -1.82
C VAL A 236 0.68 14.35 -3.33
N ASP A 237 1.48 15.12 -4.04
CA ASP A 237 1.52 15.09 -5.50
C ASP A 237 2.77 14.34 -5.97
N ILE A 238 2.57 13.35 -6.84
CA ILE A 238 3.64 12.57 -7.48
C ILE A 238 3.82 13.09 -8.89
N ASP A 239 5.01 13.62 -9.19
CA ASP A 239 5.41 14.09 -10.50
C ASP A 239 6.50 13.19 -11.11
N PRO A 240 6.21 12.39 -12.15
CA PRO A 240 7.21 11.58 -12.83
C PRO A 240 8.37 12.39 -13.43
N ALA A 241 8.18 13.69 -13.71
CA ALA A 241 9.27 14.54 -14.20
C ALA A 241 10.35 14.72 -13.13
N ARG A 242 9.97 14.82 -11.84
CA ARG A 242 10.91 14.88 -10.72
C ARG A 242 11.75 13.60 -10.62
N VAL A 243 11.12 12.42 -10.81
CA VAL A 243 11.83 11.13 -10.83
C VAL A 243 12.90 11.11 -11.92
N ARG A 244 12.52 11.51 -13.13
CA ARG A 244 13.47 11.60 -14.26
C ARG A 244 14.60 12.55 -13.96
N ALA A 245 14.31 13.77 -13.49
CA ALA A 245 15.31 14.78 -13.18
C ALA A 245 16.35 14.28 -12.15
N VAL A 246 15.90 13.63 -11.07
CA VAL A 246 16.82 13.06 -10.05
C VAL A 246 17.68 11.95 -10.65
N ARG A 247 17.11 11.06 -11.46
CA ARG A 247 17.85 9.93 -12.08
C ARG A 247 18.81 10.39 -13.16
N ASP A 248 18.53 11.47 -13.85
CA ASP A 248 19.42 12.04 -14.88
C ASP A 248 20.60 12.79 -14.23
N GLU A 249 20.35 13.55 -13.16
CA GLU A 249 21.37 14.28 -12.42
C GLU A 249 22.27 13.31 -11.61
N TYR A 250 21.68 12.28 -11.00
CA TYR A 250 22.36 11.30 -10.16
C TYR A 250 22.04 9.85 -10.61
N PRO A 251 22.70 9.34 -11.62
CA PRO A 251 22.33 8.06 -12.26
C PRO A 251 22.73 6.80 -11.47
N PHE A 252 22.56 6.78 -10.15
CA PHE A 252 23.00 5.70 -9.25
C PHE A 252 22.42 4.33 -9.62
N LEU A 253 21.20 4.29 -10.13
CA LEU A 253 20.57 3.04 -10.55
C LEU A 253 21.28 2.38 -11.76
N ARG A 254 22.12 3.13 -12.53
CA ARG A 254 22.89 2.56 -13.64
C ARG A 254 23.97 1.61 -13.13
N ASP A 255 24.51 1.83 -11.92
CA ASP A 255 25.56 1.02 -11.31
C ASP A 255 25.01 -0.28 -10.68
N TYR A 256 23.70 -0.36 -10.50
CA TYR A 256 23.08 -1.57 -9.97
C TYR A 256 23.19 -2.72 -10.97
N ARG A 257 23.80 -3.81 -10.50
CA ARG A 257 23.85 -5.10 -11.19
C ARG A 257 23.10 -6.11 -10.34
N ALA A 258 22.13 -6.80 -10.93
CA ALA A 258 21.48 -7.92 -10.25
C ALA A 258 22.56 -8.93 -9.84
N ALA A 259 22.40 -9.53 -8.66
CA ALA A 259 23.25 -10.66 -8.27
C ALA A 259 23.09 -11.78 -9.31
N PRO A 260 24.19 -12.48 -9.64
CA PRO A 260 24.18 -13.58 -10.60
C PRO A 260 23.27 -14.73 -10.15
#